data_96b481ed0f2a86e21062d3612ca4ccbc
#
_entry.id   96b481ed0f2a86e21062d3612ca4ccbc
#
_cell.length_a   1.000
_cell.length_b   1.000
_cell.length_c   1.000
_cell.angle_alpha   90.00
_cell.angle_beta   90.00
_cell.angle_gamma   90.00
#
_symmetry.space_group_name_H-M   'P 1'
#
loop_
_entity.id
_entity.type
_entity.pdbx_description
1 polymer ?
#
loop_
_entity_poly.entity_id
_entity_poly.type
_entity_poly.pdbx_seq_one_letter_code
_entity_poly.pdbx_strand_id
1 'polypeptide(L)'
;AGLNFEHYKEITQTAERGLFDAVFLADSPGVWSISSENQGRNGKIAHFEPITLFSALSSVTKDIGFIATASTTYEEPYTLARKFASLDYLSKGRA
;
A
#
# COMPACT_ATOMS: atom_id res chain seq x y z
N ALA A 1 -0.22 -13.46 5.91
CA ALA A 1 0.83 -13.44 5.01
C ALA A 1 0.95 -12.11 4.28
N GLY A 2 2.08 -11.44 4.49
CA GLY A 2 2.27 -10.08 3.99
C GLY A 2 2.42 -9.96 2.49
N LEU A 3 2.74 -11.04 1.78
CA LEU A 3 2.96 -11.00 0.35
C LEU A 3 1.90 -11.74 -0.46
N ASN A 4 0.68 -11.76 0.02
CA ASN A 4 -0.43 -12.40 -0.68
C ASN A 4 -1.34 -11.36 -1.31
N PHE A 5 -1.12 -11.07 -2.60
CA PHE A 5 -1.92 -10.07 -3.31
C PHE A 5 -3.42 -10.40 -3.32
N GLU A 6 -3.77 -11.68 -3.47
CA GLU A 6 -5.19 -12.07 -3.49
C GLU A 6 -5.90 -11.71 -2.20
N HIS A 7 -5.20 -11.77 -1.09
CA HIS A 7 -5.74 -11.38 0.20
C HIS A 7 -6.06 -9.87 0.23
N TYR A 8 -5.11 -9.05 -0.24
CA TYR A 8 -5.33 -7.60 -0.29
C TYR A 8 -6.44 -7.24 -1.28
N LYS A 9 -6.50 -7.93 -2.40
CA LYS A 9 -7.55 -7.71 -3.37
C LYS A 9 -8.93 -8.01 -2.75
N GLU A 10 -9.05 -9.12 -2.05
CA GLU A 10 -10.29 -9.51 -1.41
C GLU A 10 -10.73 -8.51 -0.34
N ILE A 11 -9.80 -8.10 0.52
CA ILE A 11 -10.09 -7.12 1.56
C ILE A 11 -10.53 -5.79 0.94
N THR A 12 -9.81 -5.34 -0.07
CA THR A 12 -10.08 -4.04 -0.70
C THR A 12 -11.42 -4.05 -1.42
N GLN A 13 -11.72 -5.12 -2.13
CA GLN A 13 -13.01 -5.24 -2.80
C GLN A 13 -14.15 -5.36 -1.81
N THR A 14 -13.92 -6.03 -0.69
CA THR A 14 -14.92 -6.12 0.38
C THR A 14 -15.19 -4.75 0.99
N ALA A 15 -14.13 -3.98 1.26
CA ALA A 15 -14.27 -2.62 1.77
C ALA A 15 -15.02 -1.72 0.76
N GLU A 16 -14.73 -1.90 -0.52
CA GLU A 16 -15.42 -1.13 -1.55
C GLU A 16 -16.92 -1.45 -1.58
N ARG A 17 -17.28 -2.72 -1.48
CA ARG A 17 -18.68 -3.11 -1.42
C ARG A 17 -19.36 -2.60 -0.15
N GLY A 18 -18.60 -2.45 0.93
CA GLY A 18 -19.09 -1.90 2.17
C GLY A 18 -19.13 -0.38 2.20
N LEU A 19 -18.83 0.26 1.07
CA LEU A 19 -18.88 1.72 0.93
C LEU A 19 -17.86 2.46 1.80
N PHE A 20 -16.72 1.84 2.06
CA PHE A 20 -15.61 2.54 2.70
C PHE A 20 -15.04 3.59 1.74
N ASP A 21 -14.62 4.71 2.28
CA ASP A 21 -14.10 5.81 1.45
C ASP A 21 -12.69 5.52 0.93
N ALA A 22 -11.86 4.87 1.73
CA ALA A 22 -10.48 4.65 1.34
C ALA A 22 -9.86 3.50 2.12
N VAL A 23 -8.76 2.98 1.60
CA VAL A 23 -7.90 2.06 2.33
C VAL A 23 -6.57 2.76 2.60
N PHE A 24 -6.01 2.50 3.77
CA PHE A 24 -4.75 3.08 4.20
C PHE A 24 -3.74 1.97 4.46
N LEU A 25 -2.51 2.18 4.04
CA LEU A 25 -1.44 1.22 4.29
C LEU A 25 -0.22 1.94 4.85
N ALA A 26 0.18 1.56 6.05
CA ALA A 26 1.39 2.08 6.66
C ALA A 26 2.61 1.40 6.03
N ASP A 27 3.73 2.08 6.04
CA ASP A 27 4.96 1.54 5.49
C ASP A 27 6.18 2.15 6.17
N SER A 28 7.28 1.40 6.15
CA SER A 28 8.57 1.87 6.58
C SER A 28 9.64 1.10 5.81
N PRO A 29 10.60 1.79 5.19
CA PRO A 29 11.68 1.11 4.49
C PRO A 29 12.66 0.41 5.44
N GLY A 30 12.60 0.73 6.74
CA GLY A 30 13.45 0.09 7.72
C GLY A 30 12.80 -1.12 8.35
N VAL A 31 13.63 -1.96 8.96
CA VAL A 31 13.14 -3.10 9.73
C VAL A 31 12.89 -2.61 11.15
N TRP A 32 11.72 -2.90 11.69
CA TRP A 32 11.37 -2.50 13.04
C TRP A 32 12.28 -3.18 14.06
N SER A 33 12.55 -2.47 15.15
CA SER A 33 13.46 -2.94 16.18
C SER A 33 12.78 -3.98 17.07
N ILE A 34 12.70 -5.20 16.58
CA ILE A 34 12.20 -6.34 17.34
C ILE A 34 13.22 -7.47 17.21
N SER A 35 13.11 -8.49 18.07
CA SER A 35 14.07 -9.59 18.00
C SER A 35 13.95 -10.31 16.65
N SER A 36 15.08 -10.82 16.16
CA SER A 36 15.10 -11.53 14.89
C SER A 36 14.18 -12.76 14.90
N GLU A 37 14.02 -13.37 16.07
CA GLU A 37 13.07 -14.46 16.25
C GLU A 37 11.64 -14.02 15.92
N ASN A 38 11.24 -12.90 16.50
CA ASN A 38 9.90 -12.38 16.30
C ASN A 38 9.70 -11.90 14.86
N GLN A 39 10.73 -11.32 14.27
CA GLN A 39 10.66 -10.87 12.88
C GLN A 39 10.39 -12.04 11.96
N GLY A 40 11.15 -13.11 12.09
CA GLY A 40 10.96 -14.27 11.25
C GLY A 40 9.62 -14.94 11.46
N ARG A 41 9.17 -14.98 12.70
CA ARG A 41 7.95 -15.67 13.08
C ARG A 41 6.69 -14.90 12.61
N ASN A 42 6.71 -13.60 12.73
CA ASN A 42 5.54 -12.76 12.42
C ASN A 42 5.44 -12.35 10.97
N GLY A 43 6.50 -12.52 10.20
CA GLY A 43 6.51 -12.10 8.80
C GLY A 43 6.35 -10.61 8.60
N LYS A 44 6.66 -9.80 9.62
CA LYS A 44 6.44 -8.35 9.56
C LYS A 44 7.46 -7.58 8.72
N ILE A 45 8.54 -8.22 8.34
CA ILE A 45 9.57 -7.59 7.51
C ILE A 45 9.31 -7.78 6.02
N ALA A 46 8.31 -8.59 5.67
CA ALA A 46 7.99 -8.88 4.28
C ALA A 46 6.54 -8.50 3.99
N HIS A 47 6.35 -7.32 3.45
CA HIS A 47 5.03 -6.86 3.02
C HIS A 47 5.18 -5.97 1.79
N PHE A 48 4.06 -5.73 1.10
CA PHE A 48 4.10 -4.94 -0.11
C PHE A 48 4.35 -3.46 0.19
N GLU A 49 5.05 -2.82 -0.73
CA GLU A 49 5.21 -1.38 -0.68
C GLU A 49 3.89 -0.73 -1.12
N PRO A 50 3.41 0.33 -0.42
CA PRO A 50 2.05 0.84 -0.65
C PRO A 50 1.76 1.35 -2.06
N ILE A 51 2.66 2.10 -2.67
CA ILE A 51 2.38 2.69 -3.98
C ILE A 51 2.23 1.62 -5.05
N THR A 52 3.10 0.63 -5.05
CA THR A 52 3.03 -0.46 -6.04
C THR A 52 1.83 -1.35 -5.78
N LEU A 53 1.53 -1.64 -4.51
CA LEU A 53 0.36 -2.44 -4.18
C LEU A 53 -0.93 -1.72 -4.59
N PHE A 54 -1.05 -0.44 -4.28
CA PHE A 54 -2.23 0.32 -4.63
C PHE A 54 -2.38 0.52 -6.14
N SER A 55 -1.26 0.60 -6.85
CA SER A 55 -1.32 0.64 -8.31
C SER A 55 -1.97 -0.62 -8.87
N ALA A 56 -1.63 -1.78 -8.32
CA ALA A 56 -2.26 -3.03 -8.73
C ALA A 56 -3.71 -3.10 -8.27
N LEU A 57 -4.00 -2.69 -7.04
CA LEU A 57 -5.36 -2.72 -6.52
C LEU A 57 -6.29 -1.75 -7.24
N SER A 58 -5.76 -0.64 -7.76
CA SER A 58 -6.58 0.31 -8.50
C SER A 58 -7.17 -0.29 -9.77
N SER A 59 -6.53 -1.31 -10.34
CA SER A 59 -7.02 -1.98 -11.55
C SER A 59 -8.15 -2.97 -11.26
N VAL A 60 -8.31 -3.37 -10.02
CA VAL A 60 -9.36 -4.35 -9.64
C VAL A 60 -10.43 -3.73 -8.74
N THR A 61 -10.42 -2.41 -8.60
CA THR A 61 -11.42 -1.66 -7.84
C THR A 61 -11.93 -0.51 -8.69
N LYS A 62 -13.01 0.14 -8.25
CA LYS A 62 -13.66 1.17 -9.06
C LYS A 62 -13.76 2.52 -8.35
N ASP A 63 -14.15 2.53 -7.11
CA ASP A 63 -14.49 3.78 -6.41
C ASP A 63 -13.68 4.07 -5.15
N ILE A 64 -13.12 3.05 -4.51
CA ILE A 64 -12.45 3.23 -3.23
C ILE A 64 -11.14 4.00 -3.39
N GLY A 65 -10.85 4.90 -2.44
CA GLY A 65 -9.64 5.70 -2.45
C GLY A 65 -8.46 4.99 -1.82
N PHE A 66 -7.27 5.52 -2.09
CA PHE A 66 -6.02 4.93 -1.60
C PHE A 66 -5.19 5.97 -0.86
N ILE A 67 -4.80 5.66 0.37
CA ILE A 67 -3.94 6.52 1.17
C ILE A 67 -2.64 5.76 1.41
N ALA A 68 -1.61 6.12 0.67
CA ALA A 68 -0.33 5.43 0.72
C ALA A 68 0.68 6.19 1.57
N THR A 69 1.33 5.49 2.47
CA THR A 69 2.41 6.06 3.26
C THR A 69 3.68 6.07 2.43
N ALA A 70 4.44 7.17 2.53
CA ALA A 70 5.74 7.27 1.89
C ALA A 70 6.66 8.07 2.78
N SER A 71 7.95 7.70 2.77
CA SER A 71 8.95 8.38 3.60
C SER A 71 9.64 9.47 2.82
N THR A 72 9.59 10.70 3.33
CA THR A 72 10.33 11.81 2.73
C THR A 72 11.80 11.80 3.14
N THR A 73 12.18 10.95 4.10
CA THR A 73 13.57 10.79 4.51
C THR A 73 14.38 10.00 3.48
N TYR A 74 13.77 8.97 2.91
CA TYR A 74 14.48 8.04 2.02
C TYR A 74 14.20 8.28 0.55
N GLU A 75 13.20 9.08 0.21
CA GLU A 75 12.86 9.34 -1.18
C GLU A 75 12.99 10.82 -1.51
N GLU A 76 13.51 11.12 -2.70
CA GLU A 76 13.58 12.50 -3.16
C GLU A 76 12.18 13.02 -3.47
N PRO A 77 11.95 14.31 -3.21
CA PRO A 77 10.62 14.90 -3.46
C PRO A 77 10.14 14.74 -4.90
N TYR A 78 11.02 14.89 -5.88
CA TYR A 78 10.62 14.73 -7.28
C TYR A 78 10.19 13.29 -7.57
N THR A 79 10.97 12.32 -7.12
CA THR A 79 10.68 10.90 -7.32
C THR A 79 9.36 10.54 -6.68
N LEU A 80 9.14 11.03 -5.47
CA LEU A 80 7.91 10.76 -4.72
C LEU A 80 6.71 11.39 -5.40
N ALA A 81 6.83 12.64 -5.83
CA ALA A 81 5.75 13.33 -6.54
C ALA A 81 5.39 12.60 -7.83
N ARG A 82 6.39 12.11 -8.54
CA ARG A 82 6.18 11.37 -9.78
C ARG A 82 5.43 10.06 -9.55
N LYS A 83 5.79 9.35 -8.48
CA LYS A 83 5.12 8.09 -8.14
C LYS A 83 3.66 8.31 -7.77
N PHE A 84 3.38 9.34 -6.96
CA PHE A 84 2.00 9.63 -6.58
C PHE A 84 1.17 10.16 -7.74
N ALA A 85 1.78 10.94 -8.63
CA ALA A 85 1.08 11.39 -9.83
C ALA A 85 0.70 10.20 -10.71
N SER A 86 1.60 9.25 -10.84
CA SER A 86 1.33 8.03 -11.61
C SER A 86 0.20 7.22 -10.98
N LEU A 87 0.24 7.02 -9.67
CA LEU A 87 -0.83 6.31 -8.96
C LEU A 87 -2.16 7.04 -9.09
N ASP A 88 -2.15 8.36 -8.96
CA ASP A 88 -3.36 9.17 -9.10
C ASP A 88 -3.97 8.98 -10.49
N TYR A 89 -3.14 9.00 -11.51
CA TYR A 89 -3.61 8.80 -12.87
C TYR A 89 -4.17 7.40 -13.10
N LEU A 90 -3.43 6.38 -12.63
CA LEU A 90 -3.85 4.99 -12.79
C LEU A 90 -5.15 4.69 -12.04
N SER A 91 -5.33 5.32 -10.89
CA SER A 91 -6.52 5.13 -10.05
C SER A 91 -7.66 6.08 -10.42
N LYS A 92 -7.47 6.91 -11.42
CA LYS A 92 -8.46 7.91 -11.86
C LYS A 92 -8.84 8.86 -10.74
N GLY A 93 -7.83 9.38 -10.05
CA GLY A 93 -8.01 10.39 -9.03
C GLY A 93 -8.36 9.87 -7.65
N ARG A 94 -8.12 8.61 -7.39
CA ARG A 94 -8.48 8.00 -6.10
C ARG A 94 -7.33 7.90 -5.10
N ALA A 95 -6.15 8.41 -5.43
CA ALA A 95 -4.99 8.35 -4.53
C ALA A 95 -4.85 9.62 -3.70
#